data_e60db1284644f9278a9d0481d19e2675
#
_entry.id   e60db1284644f9278a9d0481d19e2675
#
_cell.length_a   1.000
_cell.length_b   1.000
_cell.length_c   1.000
_cell.angle_alpha   90.00
_cell.angle_beta   90.00
_cell.angle_gamma   90.00
#
_symmetry.space_group_name_H-M   'P 1'
#
loop_
_entity.id
_entity.type
_entity.pdbx_description
1 polymer ?
#
loop_
_entity_poly.entity_id
_entity_poly.type
_entity_poly.pdbx_seq_one_letter_code
_entity_poly.pdbx_strand_id
1 'polypeptide(L)'
;MKAFFIDRYSKKEPMRQGEVPTPELRDNEVLIEVHAAGVNLLDSKIKSGEFKLILPYRLPLVLGHDVAGVVTRVGSQVRQVKVGDEVYARPADHRIGTFAQFVAVNENDVAPKPSNLTMEEAASLPLVGLTAWQALVEHAHLKKGQKVFIQAGSGGVGSFAIQLAKHIGATVATTTSNANITLVKNLGADIVIDYRKDDFERVLQNYDVVLHSQDAAALTKSLRVLRPGGALISISGPPDPTFAKGIGAPWFVRLIIRLLSAKVRKEAIRRDLKYAFLFMRANGLQLRQLTRLVEDGVIRPVMDRVFSFEQTNEAVSYVETGRAKGKVVVKIK
;
A
#
# COMPACT_ATOMS: atom_id res chain seq x y z
N MET A 1 -21.78 -1.17 16.40
CA MET A 1 -20.33 -1.05 16.69
C MET A 1 -19.85 0.35 16.40
N LYS A 2 -18.89 0.87 17.18
CA LYS A 2 -18.28 2.17 16.91
C LYS A 2 -17.42 2.10 15.65
N ALA A 3 -17.50 3.15 14.80
CA ALA A 3 -16.73 3.28 13.57
C ALA A 3 -16.52 4.74 13.16
N PHE A 4 -15.51 4.95 12.30
CA PHE A 4 -15.32 6.19 11.55
C PHE A 4 -15.73 5.99 10.09
N PHE A 5 -16.66 6.81 9.62
CA PHE A 5 -17.28 6.65 8.30
C PHE A 5 -17.59 8.00 7.64
N ILE A 6 -17.86 7.96 6.34
CA ILE A 6 -18.31 9.10 5.55
C ILE A 6 -19.72 8.88 5.05
N ASP A 7 -20.56 9.93 5.11
CA ASP A 7 -21.91 9.94 4.52
C ASP A 7 -21.90 10.49 3.09
N ARG A 8 -20.84 11.22 2.74
CA ARG A 8 -20.59 11.77 1.39
C ARG A 8 -19.10 11.92 1.15
N TYR A 9 -18.70 11.89 -0.11
CA TYR A 9 -17.32 12.19 -0.48
C TYR A 9 -17.02 13.68 -0.22
N SER A 10 -15.94 13.95 0.53
CA SER A 10 -15.49 15.31 0.81
C SER A 10 -13.99 15.35 1.08
N LYS A 11 -13.31 16.32 0.47
CA LYS A 11 -11.90 16.58 0.78
C LYS A 11 -11.74 17.33 2.11
N LYS A 12 -12.72 18.17 2.45
CA LYS A 12 -12.62 19.09 3.60
C LYS A 12 -13.21 18.52 4.90
N GLU A 13 -14.28 17.72 4.79
CA GLU A 13 -14.97 17.24 5.97
C GLU A 13 -14.23 16.06 6.61
N PRO A 14 -14.15 16.02 7.94
CA PRO A 14 -13.64 14.85 8.66
C PRO A 14 -14.61 13.67 8.52
N MET A 15 -14.13 12.47 8.79
CA MET A 15 -15.00 11.31 8.99
C MET A 15 -15.84 11.52 10.25
N ARG A 16 -17.08 11.04 10.21
CA ARG A 16 -17.97 11.03 11.39
C ARG A 16 -17.70 9.80 12.22
N GLN A 17 -17.55 9.97 13.54
CA GLN A 17 -17.56 8.89 14.48
C GLN A 17 -19.00 8.59 14.92
N GLY A 18 -19.38 7.33 14.96
CA GLY A 18 -20.73 6.95 15.38
C GLY A 18 -20.94 5.44 15.42
N GLU A 19 -22.16 5.04 15.72
CA GLU A 19 -22.59 3.65 15.73
C GLU A 19 -23.06 3.21 14.34
N VAL A 20 -22.55 2.06 13.89
CA VAL A 20 -22.98 1.39 12.66
C VAL A 20 -23.29 -0.07 12.95
N PRO A 21 -24.10 -0.75 12.12
CA PRO A 21 -24.31 -2.19 12.26
C PRO A 21 -22.96 -2.95 12.17
N THR A 22 -22.84 -4.03 12.93
CA THR A 22 -21.72 -4.97 12.75
C THR A 22 -21.85 -5.62 11.36
N PRO A 23 -20.73 -5.79 10.61
CA PRO A 23 -20.81 -6.36 9.28
C PRO A 23 -21.45 -7.75 9.25
N GLU A 24 -22.36 -7.99 8.32
CA GLU A 24 -22.84 -9.33 8.03
C GLU A 24 -21.71 -10.19 7.47
N LEU A 25 -21.62 -11.41 7.99
CA LEU A 25 -20.58 -12.37 7.63
C LEU A 25 -21.08 -13.26 6.50
N ARG A 26 -20.33 -13.33 5.40
CA ARG A 26 -20.58 -14.29 4.31
C ARG A 26 -19.94 -15.63 4.65
N ASP A 27 -20.35 -16.69 3.92
CA ASP A 27 -19.87 -18.06 4.16
C ASP A 27 -18.34 -18.22 4.11
N ASN A 28 -17.66 -17.44 3.27
CA ASN A 28 -16.21 -17.47 3.08
C ASN A 28 -15.46 -16.32 3.77
N GLU A 29 -16.09 -15.67 4.74
CA GLU A 29 -15.50 -14.54 5.48
C GLU A 29 -15.28 -14.87 6.94
N VAL A 30 -14.39 -14.13 7.55
CA VAL A 30 -14.14 -14.11 8.98
C VAL A 30 -14.47 -12.72 9.54
N LEU A 31 -15.05 -12.68 10.74
CA LEU A 31 -15.23 -11.45 11.49
C LEU A 31 -14.04 -11.26 12.41
N ILE A 32 -13.33 -10.18 12.21
CA ILE A 32 -12.15 -9.81 12.99
C ILE A 32 -12.54 -8.70 13.97
N GLU A 33 -12.30 -8.91 15.28
CA GLU A 33 -12.26 -7.84 16.26
C GLU A 33 -10.97 -7.05 16.02
N VAL A 34 -11.11 -5.78 15.65
CA VAL A 34 -9.98 -4.95 15.25
C VAL A 34 -9.25 -4.46 16.49
N HIS A 35 -7.98 -4.80 16.61
CA HIS A 35 -7.11 -4.28 17.66
C HIS A 35 -6.34 -3.05 17.16
N ALA A 36 -5.88 -3.08 15.92
CA ALA A 36 -5.18 -1.97 15.29
C ALA A 36 -5.49 -1.88 13.80
N ALA A 37 -5.47 -0.67 13.25
CA ALA A 37 -5.70 -0.37 11.85
C ALA A 37 -4.60 0.56 11.30
N GLY A 38 -3.97 0.17 10.19
CA GLY A 38 -2.99 1.01 9.52
C GLY A 38 -3.65 2.12 8.70
N VAL A 39 -3.12 3.32 8.78
CA VAL A 39 -3.60 4.48 8.02
C VAL A 39 -2.81 4.64 6.73
N ASN A 40 -3.52 4.90 5.64
CA ASN A 40 -2.95 5.04 4.31
C ASN A 40 -3.43 6.31 3.60
N LEU A 41 -2.61 6.86 2.72
CA LEU A 41 -3.04 7.97 1.86
C LEU A 41 -4.23 7.57 0.97
N LEU A 42 -4.39 6.26 0.70
CA LEU A 42 -5.54 5.72 -0.02
C LEU A 42 -6.86 5.99 0.70
N ASP A 43 -6.88 5.92 2.04
CA ASP A 43 -8.08 6.22 2.85
C ASP A 43 -8.55 7.67 2.60
N SER A 44 -7.61 8.62 2.61
CA SER A 44 -7.89 10.03 2.31
C SER A 44 -8.37 10.25 0.87
N LYS A 45 -7.75 9.58 -0.11
CA LYS A 45 -8.15 9.68 -1.51
C LYS A 45 -9.53 9.10 -1.78
N ILE A 46 -9.90 8.02 -1.09
CA ILE A 46 -11.27 7.48 -1.15
C ILE A 46 -12.24 8.45 -0.47
N LYS A 47 -11.90 8.97 0.71
CA LYS A 47 -12.69 9.98 1.42
C LYS A 47 -12.99 11.20 0.53
N SER A 48 -12.00 11.66 -0.22
CA SER A 48 -12.14 12.80 -1.14
C SER A 48 -12.94 12.50 -2.41
N GLY A 49 -13.15 11.22 -2.74
CA GLY A 49 -13.83 10.79 -3.96
C GLY A 49 -12.96 10.73 -5.21
N GLU A 50 -11.62 10.82 -5.08
CA GLU A 50 -10.70 10.71 -6.21
C GLU A 50 -10.84 9.39 -6.98
N PHE A 51 -11.23 8.32 -6.29
CA PHE A 51 -11.41 6.99 -6.88
C PHE A 51 -12.87 6.62 -7.20
N LYS A 52 -13.85 7.51 -7.02
CA LYS A 52 -15.29 7.17 -7.16
C LYS A 52 -15.69 6.61 -8.53
N LEU A 53 -14.95 6.93 -9.59
CA LEU A 53 -15.19 6.40 -10.95
C LEU A 53 -14.64 4.99 -11.15
N ILE A 54 -13.62 4.60 -10.39
CA ILE A 54 -12.94 3.31 -10.49
C ILE A 54 -13.42 2.37 -9.40
N LEU A 55 -13.65 2.92 -8.19
CA LEU A 55 -14.14 2.22 -7.00
C LEU A 55 -15.38 2.95 -6.48
N PRO A 56 -16.54 2.70 -7.05
CA PRO A 56 -17.80 3.27 -6.55
C PRO A 56 -18.21 2.56 -5.25
N TYR A 57 -18.19 3.27 -4.14
CA TYR A 57 -18.67 2.75 -2.85
C TYR A 57 -20.11 3.20 -2.57
N ARG A 58 -20.86 2.34 -1.87
CA ARG A 58 -22.13 2.73 -1.26
C ARG A 58 -21.85 3.50 0.03
N LEU A 59 -22.60 4.56 0.24
CA LEU A 59 -22.54 5.39 1.45
C LEU A 59 -23.71 5.07 2.39
N PRO A 60 -23.57 5.16 3.70
CA PRO A 60 -22.35 5.52 4.44
C PRO A 60 -21.26 4.47 4.31
N LEU A 61 -19.99 4.90 4.27
CA LEU A 61 -18.82 4.04 4.10
C LEU A 61 -17.87 4.15 5.29
N VAL A 62 -17.61 3.04 5.97
CA VAL A 62 -16.51 2.93 6.94
C VAL A 62 -15.19 2.83 6.17
N LEU A 63 -14.19 3.65 6.52
CA LEU A 63 -12.88 3.67 5.87
C LEU A 63 -11.87 2.77 6.59
N GLY A 64 -10.69 2.69 6.02
CA GLY A 64 -9.57 1.87 6.53
C GLY A 64 -9.32 0.62 5.70
N HIS A 65 -8.03 0.31 5.45
CA HIS A 65 -7.61 -0.77 4.56
C HIS A 65 -6.70 -1.81 5.23
N ASP A 66 -6.10 -1.50 6.35
CA ASP A 66 -5.19 -2.41 7.06
C ASP A 66 -5.77 -2.79 8.41
N VAL A 67 -5.70 -4.05 8.78
CA VAL A 67 -6.16 -4.56 10.09
C VAL A 67 -5.19 -5.56 10.67
N ALA A 68 -5.03 -5.52 11.99
CA ALA A 68 -4.59 -6.63 12.81
C ALA A 68 -5.58 -6.80 13.97
N GLY A 69 -5.89 -8.04 14.31
CA GLY A 69 -6.89 -8.32 15.35
C GLY A 69 -7.11 -9.81 15.52
N VAL A 70 -8.20 -10.15 16.22
CA VAL A 70 -8.55 -11.52 16.59
C VAL A 70 -9.82 -11.95 15.87
N VAL A 71 -9.83 -13.15 15.31
CA VAL A 71 -11.01 -13.74 14.68
C VAL A 71 -12.04 -14.09 15.76
N THR A 72 -13.24 -13.52 15.66
CA THR A 72 -14.34 -13.76 16.62
C THR A 72 -15.44 -14.66 16.06
N ARG A 73 -15.61 -14.69 14.73
CA ARG A 73 -16.58 -15.56 14.05
C ARG A 73 -16.03 -15.97 12.69
N VAL A 74 -16.44 -17.12 12.21
CA VAL A 74 -16.09 -17.65 10.88
C VAL A 74 -17.35 -18.07 10.12
N GLY A 75 -17.35 -17.85 8.81
CA GLY A 75 -18.41 -18.32 7.92
C GLY A 75 -18.33 -19.84 7.70
N SER A 76 -19.42 -20.42 7.20
CA SER A 76 -19.60 -21.90 7.07
C SER A 76 -18.58 -22.56 6.15
N GLN A 77 -17.99 -21.81 5.19
CA GLN A 77 -17.01 -22.31 4.22
C GLN A 77 -15.55 -21.99 4.56
N VAL A 78 -15.30 -21.27 5.66
CA VAL A 78 -13.93 -20.94 6.11
C VAL A 78 -13.19 -22.20 6.57
N ARG A 79 -11.93 -22.37 6.15
CA ARG A 79 -11.10 -23.56 6.41
C ARG A 79 -9.69 -23.23 6.90
N GLN A 80 -9.20 -22.01 6.65
CA GLN A 80 -7.78 -21.67 6.85
C GLN A 80 -7.51 -20.99 8.18
N VAL A 81 -8.53 -20.45 8.84
CA VAL A 81 -8.45 -19.74 10.12
C VAL A 81 -9.62 -20.13 11.01
N LYS A 82 -9.49 -19.97 12.32
CA LYS A 82 -10.50 -20.31 13.32
C LYS A 82 -10.69 -19.16 14.31
N VAL A 83 -11.76 -19.23 15.07
CA VAL A 83 -12.03 -18.30 16.19
C VAL A 83 -10.86 -18.35 17.18
N GLY A 84 -10.41 -17.18 17.62
CA GLY A 84 -9.28 -16.98 18.51
C GLY A 84 -7.93 -16.78 17.80
N ASP A 85 -7.84 -17.01 16.50
CA ASP A 85 -6.58 -16.76 15.76
C ASP A 85 -6.27 -15.26 15.70
N GLU A 86 -5.01 -14.90 15.97
CA GLU A 86 -4.46 -13.58 15.71
C GLU A 86 -4.09 -13.45 14.24
N VAL A 87 -4.68 -12.48 13.57
CA VAL A 87 -4.56 -12.31 12.13
C VAL A 87 -4.26 -10.87 11.74
N TYR A 88 -3.74 -10.71 10.54
CA TYR A 88 -3.67 -9.42 9.89
C TYR A 88 -4.12 -9.53 8.42
N ALA A 89 -4.63 -8.44 7.88
CA ALA A 89 -5.21 -8.46 6.55
C ALA A 89 -5.24 -7.06 5.90
N ARG A 90 -5.31 -7.08 4.58
CA ARG A 90 -5.81 -5.98 3.77
C ARG A 90 -7.12 -6.45 3.13
N PRO A 91 -8.29 -6.04 3.63
CA PRO A 91 -9.56 -6.44 3.06
C PRO A 91 -9.67 -6.02 1.58
N ALA A 92 -10.37 -6.80 0.77
CA ALA A 92 -10.63 -6.46 -0.64
C ALA A 92 -11.31 -5.08 -0.76
N ASP A 93 -11.14 -4.39 -1.91
CA ASP A 93 -11.59 -3.01 -2.10
C ASP A 93 -13.07 -2.78 -1.78
N HIS A 94 -13.95 -3.75 -2.07
CA HIS A 94 -15.37 -3.64 -1.77
C HIS A 94 -15.76 -4.13 -0.35
N ARG A 95 -14.78 -4.43 0.50
CA ARG A 95 -14.96 -4.91 1.88
C ARG A 95 -14.04 -4.17 2.86
N ILE A 96 -13.60 -2.96 2.51
CA ILE A 96 -12.85 -2.09 3.42
C ILE A 96 -13.69 -1.72 4.65
N GLY A 97 -13.06 -1.15 5.68
CA GLY A 97 -13.78 -0.67 6.86
C GLY A 97 -13.08 -0.98 8.18
N THR A 98 -11.76 -0.84 8.19
CA THR A 98 -10.95 -1.22 9.36
C THR A 98 -10.91 -0.14 10.45
N PHE A 99 -11.40 1.08 10.20
CA PHE A 99 -11.57 2.10 11.23
C PHE A 99 -12.86 1.88 12.03
N ALA A 100 -13.02 0.66 12.56
CA ALA A 100 -14.18 0.20 13.31
C ALA A 100 -13.78 -0.92 14.28
N GLN A 101 -14.66 -1.24 15.24
CA GLN A 101 -14.43 -2.32 16.20
C GLN A 101 -14.38 -3.71 15.56
N PHE A 102 -15.10 -3.92 14.45
CA PHE A 102 -15.15 -5.20 13.73
C PHE A 102 -15.09 -4.97 12.22
N VAL A 103 -14.46 -5.89 11.51
CA VAL A 103 -14.45 -5.94 10.05
C VAL A 103 -14.63 -7.37 9.55
N ALA A 104 -15.41 -7.54 8.48
CA ALA A 104 -15.55 -8.83 7.81
C ALA A 104 -14.58 -8.90 6.62
N VAL A 105 -13.77 -9.96 6.58
CA VAL A 105 -12.70 -10.14 5.58
C VAL A 105 -12.81 -11.54 4.98
N ASN A 106 -12.64 -11.65 3.65
CA ASN A 106 -12.54 -12.95 2.98
C ASN A 106 -11.33 -13.72 3.52
N GLU A 107 -11.46 -15.02 3.81
CA GLU A 107 -10.36 -15.84 4.34
C GLU A 107 -9.12 -15.85 3.42
N ASN A 108 -9.31 -15.67 2.11
CA ASN A 108 -8.20 -15.60 1.14
C ASN A 108 -7.39 -14.30 1.22
N ASP A 109 -7.90 -13.29 1.93
CA ASP A 109 -7.23 -12.01 2.14
C ASP A 109 -6.56 -11.92 3.52
N VAL A 110 -6.69 -12.97 4.34
CA VAL A 110 -6.21 -13.05 5.72
C VAL A 110 -4.94 -13.90 5.81
N ALA A 111 -4.04 -13.51 6.70
CA ALA A 111 -2.89 -14.32 7.10
C ALA A 111 -2.71 -14.31 8.62
N PRO A 112 -2.05 -15.33 9.20
CA PRO A 112 -1.62 -15.27 10.59
C PRO A 112 -0.73 -14.05 10.83
N LYS A 113 -1.00 -13.33 11.91
CA LYS A 113 -0.15 -12.24 12.37
C LYS A 113 1.27 -12.78 12.66
N PRO A 114 2.35 -12.08 12.24
CA PRO A 114 3.69 -12.46 12.67
C PRO A 114 3.77 -12.57 14.19
N SER A 115 4.28 -13.69 14.70
CA SER A 115 4.30 -14.00 16.14
C SER A 115 5.19 -13.07 16.96
N ASN A 116 6.17 -12.47 16.32
CA ASN A 116 7.13 -11.53 16.91
C ASN A 116 6.71 -10.06 16.84
N LEU A 117 5.48 -9.76 16.40
CA LEU A 117 4.95 -8.40 16.30
C LEU A 117 3.76 -8.16 17.23
N THR A 118 3.63 -6.91 17.69
CA THR A 118 2.40 -6.39 18.30
C THR A 118 1.29 -6.24 17.26
N MET A 119 0.05 -5.98 17.71
CA MET A 119 -1.08 -5.72 16.80
C MET A 119 -0.85 -4.44 15.98
N GLU A 120 -0.33 -3.39 16.61
CA GLU A 120 -0.02 -2.12 15.96
C GLU A 120 1.05 -2.29 14.87
N GLU A 121 2.12 -3.02 15.18
CA GLU A 121 3.17 -3.31 14.19
C GLU A 121 2.63 -4.15 13.04
N ALA A 122 1.85 -5.18 13.32
CA ALA A 122 1.26 -6.04 12.30
C ALA A 122 0.28 -5.27 11.40
N ALA A 123 -0.57 -4.39 11.96
CA ALA A 123 -1.49 -3.55 11.20
C ALA A 123 -0.77 -2.55 10.27
N SER A 124 0.51 -2.28 10.53
CA SER A 124 1.32 -1.38 9.69
C SER A 124 1.75 -2.00 8.35
N LEU A 125 1.62 -3.31 8.17
CA LEU A 125 2.27 -4.04 7.08
C LEU A 125 1.40 -4.34 5.85
N PRO A 126 0.10 -4.69 5.95
CA PRO A 126 -0.59 -5.38 4.86
C PRO A 126 -0.56 -4.61 3.53
N LEU A 127 -1.06 -3.38 3.49
CA LEU A 127 -1.14 -2.60 2.26
C LEU A 127 0.25 -2.32 1.67
N VAL A 128 1.19 -1.86 2.48
CA VAL A 128 2.52 -1.48 2.00
C VAL A 128 3.34 -2.69 1.60
N GLY A 129 3.20 -3.80 2.33
CA GLY A 129 3.86 -5.06 2.04
C GLY A 129 3.35 -5.69 0.73
N LEU A 130 2.02 -5.76 0.57
CA LEU A 130 1.41 -6.23 -0.68
C LEU A 130 1.79 -5.33 -1.87
N THR A 131 1.83 -4.00 -1.68
CA THR A 131 2.25 -3.07 -2.72
C THR A 131 3.69 -3.33 -3.15
N ALA A 132 4.61 -3.44 -2.19
CA ALA A 132 6.02 -3.70 -2.47
C ALA A 132 6.23 -5.08 -3.12
N TRP A 133 5.55 -6.13 -2.60
CA TRP A 133 5.62 -7.48 -3.16
C TRP A 133 5.12 -7.52 -4.61
N GLN A 134 3.93 -7.01 -4.85
CA GLN A 134 3.33 -7.01 -6.19
C GLN A 134 4.15 -6.17 -7.16
N ALA A 135 4.69 -5.02 -6.72
CA ALA A 135 5.54 -4.19 -7.57
C ALA A 135 6.85 -4.88 -7.95
N LEU A 136 7.59 -5.38 -6.97
CA LEU A 136 8.95 -5.86 -7.18
C LEU A 136 9.01 -7.33 -7.61
N VAL A 137 8.16 -8.19 -7.05
CA VAL A 137 8.18 -9.64 -7.33
C VAL A 137 7.29 -9.99 -8.51
N GLU A 138 6.01 -9.55 -8.52
CA GLU A 138 5.07 -9.97 -9.57
C GLU A 138 5.19 -9.16 -10.87
N HIS A 139 5.31 -7.82 -10.78
CA HIS A 139 5.34 -6.98 -11.97
C HIS A 139 6.75 -6.76 -12.51
N ALA A 140 7.70 -6.42 -11.65
CA ALA A 140 9.06 -6.15 -12.08
C ALA A 140 9.91 -7.42 -12.24
N HIS A 141 9.53 -8.54 -11.60
CA HIS A 141 10.31 -9.77 -11.53
C HIS A 141 11.78 -9.50 -11.14
N LEU A 142 11.96 -8.65 -10.11
CA LEU A 142 13.26 -8.20 -9.64
C LEU A 142 14.13 -9.40 -9.26
N LYS A 143 15.39 -9.42 -9.71
CA LYS A 143 16.34 -10.51 -9.51
C LYS A 143 17.59 -10.04 -8.77
N LYS A 144 18.29 -10.98 -8.16
CA LYS A 144 19.62 -10.76 -7.57
C LYS A 144 20.57 -10.09 -8.59
N GLY A 145 21.33 -9.10 -8.14
CA GLY A 145 22.29 -8.34 -8.95
C GLY A 145 21.71 -7.20 -9.77
N GLN A 146 20.38 -7.08 -9.86
CA GLN A 146 19.75 -5.96 -10.55
C GLN A 146 19.78 -4.67 -9.70
N LYS A 147 19.63 -3.52 -10.36
CA LYS A 147 19.53 -2.21 -9.74
C LYS A 147 18.08 -1.76 -9.67
N VAL A 148 17.59 -1.40 -8.51
CA VAL A 148 16.25 -0.83 -8.32
C VAL A 148 16.32 0.56 -7.71
N PHE A 149 15.54 1.48 -8.27
CA PHE A 149 15.33 2.81 -7.69
C PHE A 149 13.94 2.86 -7.05
N ILE A 150 13.90 3.09 -5.75
CA ILE A 150 12.68 3.17 -4.93
C ILE A 150 12.52 4.61 -4.47
N GLN A 151 11.48 5.30 -4.93
CA GLN A 151 11.20 6.67 -4.51
C GLN A 151 10.60 6.73 -3.10
N ALA A 152 10.85 7.86 -2.40
CA ALA A 152 10.34 8.11 -1.05
C ALA A 152 10.65 6.96 -0.07
N GLY A 153 11.92 6.59 0.04
CA GLY A 153 12.37 5.43 0.82
C GLY A 153 12.01 5.45 2.30
N SER A 154 11.81 6.62 2.88
CA SER A 154 11.40 6.76 4.29
C SER A 154 9.88 6.67 4.51
N GLY A 155 9.08 6.56 3.46
CA GLY A 155 7.62 6.38 3.55
C GLY A 155 7.23 4.91 3.77
N GLY A 156 5.93 4.65 3.97
CA GLY A 156 5.44 3.31 4.27
C GLY A 156 5.82 2.26 3.22
N VAL A 157 5.50 2.50 1.94
CA VAL A 157 5.86 1.57 0.86
C VAL A 157 7.37 1.51 0.65
N GLY A 158 8.05 2.67 0.66
CA GLY A 158 9.49 2.74 0.40
C GLY A 158 10.33 1.99 1.43
N SER A 159 10.01 2.15 2.72
CA SER A 159 10.73 1.48 3.80
C SER A 159 10.61 -0.05 3.75
N PHE A 160 9.44 -0.56 3.35
CA PHE A 160 9.21 -1.97 3.13
C PHE A 160 9.93 -2.47 1.86
N ALA A 161 9.78 -1.75 0.76
CA ALA A 161 10.33 -2.12 -0.55
C ALA A 161 11.86 -2.17 -0.55
N ILE A 162 12.55 -1.28 0.19
CA ILE A 162 14.01 -1.31 0.35
C ILE A 162 14.45 -2.65 0.96
N GLN A 163 13.84 -3.06 2.07
CA GLN A 163 14.20 -4.31 2.75
C GLN A 163 13.93 -5.53 1.88
N LEU A 164 12.76 -5.56 1.21
CA LEU A 164 12.41 -6.64 0.28
C LEU A 164 13.39 -6.73 -0.89
N ALA A 165 13.75 -5.60 -1.49
CA ALA A 165 14.70 -5.56 -2.61
C ALA A 165 16.10 -6.02 -2.17
N LYS A 166 16.54 -5.67 -0.98
CA LYS A 166 17.82 -6.14 -0.40
C LYS A 166 17.79 -7.64 -0.15
N HIS A 167 16.70 -8.17 0.37
CA HIS A 167 16.53 -9.62 0.54
C HIS A 167 16.63 -10.37 -0.79
N ILE A 168 16.05 -9.82 -1.85
CA ILE A 168 16.16 -10.37 -3.22
C ILE A 168 17.62 -10.33 -3.72
N GLY A 169 18.47 -9.48 -3.14
CA GLY A 169 19.87 -9.30 -3.52
C GLY A 169 20.09 -8.22 -4.59
N ALA A 170 19.19 -7.23 -4.67
CA ALA A 170 19.31 -6.08 -5.56
C ALA A 170 20.20 -4.97 -4.97
N THR A 171 20.76 -4.13 -5.85
CA THR A 171 21.35 -2.85 -5.46
C THR A 171 20.23 -1.80 -5.41
N VAL A 172 20.06 -1.16 -4.25
CA VAL A 172 18.94 -0.26 -3.98
C VAL A 172 19.37 1.18 -3.91
N ALA A 173 18.82 2.03 -4.79
CA ALA A 173 18.85 3.48 -4.64
C ALA A 173 17.49 4.00 -4.14
N THR A 174 17.52 5.09 -3.39
CA THR A 174 16.30 5.74 -2.90
C THR A 174 16.45 7.24 -2.75
N THR A 175 15.31 7.94 -2.78
CA THR A 175 15.22 9.36 -2.40
C THR A 175 14.61 9.51 -1.02
N THR A 176 15.16 10.43 -0.23
CA THR A 176 14.58 10.83 1.05
C THR A 176 15.04 12.25 1.42
N SER A 177 14.54 12.82 2.51
CA SER A 177 15.12 14.06 3.07
C SER A 177 16.34 13.73 3.93
N ASN A 178 17.21 14.74 4.15
CA ASN A 178 18.42 14.59 4.96
C ASN A 178 18.15 13.97 6.34
N ALA A 179 17.05 14.35 7.00
CA ALA A 179 16.66 13.83 8.31
C ALA A 179 16.41 12.32 8.36
N ASN A 180 16.21 11.66 7.20
CA ASN A 180 15.88 10.25 7.13
C ASN A 180 16.95 9.40 6.43
N ILE A 181 18.12 9.99 6.11
CA ILE A 181 19.21 9.26 5.43
C ILE A 181 19.67 8.05 6.25
N THR A 182 19.89 8.24 7.54
CA THR A 182 20.30 7.14 8.44
C THR A 182 19.25 6.02 8.47
N LEU A 183 17.96 6.38 8.54
CA LEU A 183 16.88 5.40 8.52
C LEU A 183 16.96 4.51 7.27
N VAL A 184 16.98 5.10 6.07
CA VAL A 184 16.93 4.32 4.83
C VAL A 184 18.22 3.54 4.58
N LYS A 185 19.36 4.02 5.04
CA LYS A 185 20.63 3.26 5.04
C LYS A 185 20.54 2.02 5.93
N ASN A 186 19.98 2.15 7.13
CA ASN A 186 19.78 1.04 8.07
C ASN A 186 18.78 0.01 7.54
N LEU A 187 17.87 0.41 6.64
CA LEU A 187 16.97 -0.50 5.93
C LEU A 187 17.64 -1.22 4.75
N GLY A 188 18.88 -0.83 4.40
CA GLY A 188 19.68 -1.46 3.37
C GLY A 188 19.79 -0.69 2.05
N ALA A 189 19.41 0.58 1.98
CA ALA A 189 19.63 1.39 0.78
C ALA A 189 21.14 1.61 0.55
N ASP A 190 21.64 1.24 -0.64
CA ASP A 190 23.03 1.39 -1.03
C ASP A 190 23.35 2.82 -1.47
N ILE A 191 22.42 3.47 -2.18
CA ILE A 191 22.55 4.83 -2.68
C ILE A 191 21.36 5.65 -2.17
N VAL A 192 21.65 6.73 -1.45
CA VAL A 192 20.63 7.60 -0.85
C VAL A 192 20.80 9.02 -1.39
N ILE A 193 19.75 9.57 -1.97
CA ILE A 193 19.70 10.89 -2.59
C ILE A 193 18.80 11.80 -1.75
N ASP A 194 19.34 12.90 -1.25
CA ASP A 194 18.54 13.96 -0.63
C ASP A 194 17.85 14.77 -1.74
N TYR A 195 16.56 14.53 -1.95
CA TYR A 195 15.77 15.17 -3.01
C TYR A 195 15.68 16.70 -2.90
N ARG A 196 16.10 17.28 -1.75
CA ARG A 196 16.15 18.74 -1.55
C ARG A 196 17.44 19.36 -2.08
N LYS A 197 18.49 18.55 -2.25
CA LYS A 197 19.82 18.99 -2.69
C LYS A 197 20.15 18.51 -4.09
N ASP A 198 19.78 17.26 -4.37
CA ASP A 198 20.22 16.56 -5.57
C ASP A 198 19.04 16.10 -6.41
N ASP A 199 19.20 16.21 -7.72
CA ASP A 199 18.28 15.62 -8.67
C ASP A 199 18.72 14.19 -8.98
N PHE A 200 17.88 13.22 -8.64
CA PHE A 200 18.17 11.80 -8.82
C PHE A 200 18.49 11.44 -10.30
N GLU A 201 17.94 12.19 -11.26
CA GLU A 201 18.19 12.00 -12.70
C GLU A 201 19.66 12.25 -13.07
N ARG A 202 20.36 13.09 -12.31
CA ARG A 202 21.79 13.38 -12.53
C ARG A 202 22.71 12.35 -11.88
N VAL A 203 22.20 11.63 -10.88
CA VAL A 203 22.98 10.69 -10.06
C VAL A 203 22.79 9.25 -10.54
N LEU A 204 21.56 8.89 -10.97
CA LEU A 204 21.20 7.52 -11.28
C LEU A 204 21.19 7.27 -12.79
N GLN A 205 21.77 6.12 -13.20
CA GLN A 205 21.81 5.69 -14.59
C GLN A 205 21.76 4.16 -14.69
N ASN A 206 21.12 3.67 -15.77
CA ASN A 206 21.07 2.25 -16.11
C ASN A 206 20.46 1.37 -15.01
N TYR A 207 19.32 1.79 -14.45
CA TYR A 207 18.55 1.00 -13.51
C TYR A 207 17.65 -0.01 -14.24
N ASP A 208 17.47 -1.17 -13.63
CA ASP A 208 16.59 -2.24 -14.14
C ASP A 208 15.12 -1.94 -13.82
N VAL A 209 14.86 -1.44 -12.61
CA VAL A 209 13.52 -1.22 -12.10
C VAL A 209 13.43 0.13 -11.40
N VAL A 210 12.29 0.82 -11.59
CA VAL A 210 11.89 1.97 -10.76
C VAL A 210 10.54 1.67 -10.12
N LEU A 211 10.45 1.80 -8.81
CA LEU A 211 9.19 1.90 -8.07
C LEU A 211 8.85 3.37 -7.87
N HIS A 212 7.91 3.84 -8.68
CA HIS A 212 7.49 5.25 -8.72
C HIS A 212 6.28 5.49 -7.81
N SER A 213 6.39 6.50 -6.94
CA SER A 213 5.35 6.88 -5.96
C SER A 213 5.16 8.39 -5.81
N GLN A 214 5.65 9.17 -6.75
CA GLN A 214 5.68 10.63 -6.69
C GLN A 214 4.80 11.26 -7.81
N ASP A 215 5.06 12.51 -8.14
CA ASP A 215 4.32 13.28 -9.13
C ASP A 215 4.69 12.97 -10.59
N ALA A 216 4.02 13.62 -11.52
CA ALA A 216 4.22 13.44 -12.97
C ALA A 216 5.61 13.92 -13.44
N ALA A 217 6.22 14.90 -12.77
CA ALA A 217 7.57 15.36 -13.11
C ALA A 217 8.60 14.29 -12.74
N ALA A 218 8.49 13.73 -11.53
CA ALA A 218 9.30 12.61 -11.08
C ALA A 218 9.10 11.36 -11.96
N LEU A 219 7.87 11.09 -12.43
CA LEU A 219 7.59 10.00 -13.37
C LEU A 219 8.40 10.15 -14.65
N THR A 220 8.39 11.34 -15.25
CA THR A 220 9.13 11.62 -16.48
C THR A 220 10.63 11.44 -16.31
N LYS A 221 11.19 11.93 -15.21
CA LYS A 221 12.61 11.76 -14.87
C LYS A 221 12.95 10.29 -14.62
N SER A 222 12.06 9.54 -13.98
CA SER A 222 12.24 8.11 -13.70
C SER A 222 12.38 7.24 -14.95
N LEU A 223 11.73 7.61 -16.05
CA LEU A 223 11.94 6.92 -17.34
C LEU A 223 13.36 7.09 -17.90
N ARG A 224 14.07 8.16 -17.51
CA ARG A 224 15.41 8.46 -18.05
C ARG A 224 16.53 7.77 -17.29
N VAL A 225 16.28 7.33 -16.06
CA VAL A 225 17.28 6.59 -15.27
C VAL A 225 17.29 5.08 -15.57
N LEU A 226 16.27 4.59 -16.29
CA LEU A 226 16.16 3.19 -16.68
C LEU A 226 17.05 2.86 -17.87
N ARG A 227 17.62 1.65 -17.90
CA ARG A 227 18.24 1.09 -19.09
C ARG A 227 17.19 0.56 -20.09
N PRO A 228 17.51 0.40 -21.37
CA PRO A 228 16.65 -0.32 -22.31
C PRO A 228 16.25 -1.71 -21.75
N GLY A 229 14.99 -2.11 -21.93
CA GLY A 229 14.41 -3.31 -21.33
C GLY A 229 13.99 -3.16 -19.87
N GLY A 230 14.26 -2.02 -19.23
CA GLY A 230 13.90 -1.75 -17.84
C GLY A 230 12.40 -1.54 -17.60
N ALA A 231 11.99 -1.60 -16.34
CA ALA A 231 10.58 -1.52 -15.94
C ALA A 231 10.33 -0.37 -14.96
N LEU A 232 9.29 0.42 -15.22
CA LEU A 232 8.75 1.41 -14.30
C LEU A 232 7.40 0.93 -13.78
N ILE A 233 7.32 0.63 -12.49
CA ILE A 233 6.09 0.29 -11.80
C ILE A 233 5.62 1.50 -11.00
N SER A 234 4.45 2.03 -11.34
CA SER A 234 3.92 3.23 -10.71
C SER A 234 2.70 2.94 -9.85
N ILE A 235 2.70 3.47 -8.63
CA ILE A 235 1.56 3.44 -7.68
C ILE A 235 0.85 4.80 -7.57
N SER A 236 1.31 5.81 -8.30
CA SER A 236 0.76 7.18 -8.27
C SER A 236 0.60 7.82 -9.65
N GLY A 237 1.11 7.19 -10.70
CA GLY A 237 1.02 7.68 -12.08
C GLY A 237 -0.34 7.38 -12.73
N PRO A 238 -0.49 7.72 -14.01
CA PRO A 238 -1.73 7.46 -14.72
C PRO A 238 -1.96 5.94 -14.89
N PRO A 239 -3.19 5.46 -14.62
CA PRO A 239 -3.54 4.06 -14.86
C PRO A 239 -3.31 3.67 -16.32
N ASP A 240 -2.92 2.42 -16.56
CA ASP A 240 -2.70 1.90 -17.89
C ASP A 240 -3.89 1.06 -18.42
N PRO A 241 -3.94 0.73 -19.71
CA PRO A 241 -5.02 -0.08 -20.29
C PRO A 241 -5.13 -1.48 -19.70
N THR A 242 -4.03 -2.07 -19.22
CA THR A 242 -4.02 -3.40 -18.59
C THR A 242 -4.79 -3.36 -17.28
N PHE A 243 -4.53 -2.33 -16.46
CA PHE A 243 -5.32 -2.08 -15.25
C PHE A 243 -6.80 -1.90 -15.56
N ALA A 244 -7.15 -1.04 -16.54
CA ALA A 244 -8.54 -0.79 -16.92
C ALA A 244 -9.29 -2.06 -17.36
N LYS A 245 -8.59 -2.98 -18.06
CA LYS A 245 -9.11 -4.29 -18.42
C LYS A 245 -9.28 -5.18 -17.19
N GLY A 246 -8.31 -5.19 -16.30
CA GLY A 246 -8.31 -6.01 -15.07
C GLY A 246 -9.45 -5.72 -14.13
N ILE A 247 -9.84 -4.44 -13.98
CA ILE A 247 -10.99 -4.03 -13.15
C ILE A 247 -12.35 -4.14 -13.88
N GLY A 248 -12.39 -4.65 -15.11
CA GLY A 248 -13.64 -4.74 -15.87
C GLY A 248 -14.23 -3.38 -16.28
N ALA A 249 -13.42 -2.31 -16.35
CA ALA A 249 -13.94 -0.97 -16.61
C ALA A 249 -14.78 -0.88 -17.90
N PRO A 250 -15.85 -0.07 -17.93
CA PRO A 250 -16.65 0.20 -19.13
C PRO A 250 -15.77 0.76 -20.26
N TRP A 251 -16.20 0.57 -21.52
CA TRP A 251 -15.39 0.95 -22.70
C TRP A 251 -14.97 2.42 -22.70
N PHE A 252 -15.84 3.34 -22.29
CA PHE A 252 -15.53 4.77 -22.23
C PHE A 252 -14.48 5.10 -21.16
N VAL A 253 -14.52 4.42 -19.99
CA VAL A 253 -13.48 4.56 -18.95
C VAL A 253 -12.14 4.01 -19.46
N ARG A 254 -12.15 2.88 -20.21
CA ARG A 254 -10.94 2.34 -20.84
C ARG A 254 -10.35 3.34 -21.84
N LEU A 255 -11.18 4.03 -22.61
CA LEU A 255 -10.72 5.06 -23.54
C LEU A 255 -10.08 6.24 -22.80
N ILE A 256 -10.71 6.74 -21.75
CA ILE A 256 -10.17 7.82 -20.91
C ILE A 256 -8.81 7.42 -20.32
N ILE A 257 -8.71 6.25 -19.71
CA ILE A 257 -7.46 5.73 -19.12
C ILE A 257 -6.37 5.59 -20.21
N ARG A 258 -6.74 5.11 -21.41
CA ARG A 258 -5.82 5.01 -22.54
C ARG A 258 -5.25 6.37 -22.95
N LEU A 259 -6.07 7.42 -22.96
CA LEU A 259 -5.66 8.78 -23.28
C LEU A 259 -4.80 9.39 -22.16
N LEU A 260 -5.18 9.25 -20.92
CA LEU A 260 -4.43 9.76 -19.76
C LEU A 260 -3.01 9.17 -19.68
N SER A 261 -2.85 7.90 -19.99
CA SER A 261 -1.54 7.21 -19.97
C SER A 261 -0.78 7.29 -21.30
N ALA A 262 -1.34 7.89 -22.36
CA ALA A 262 -0.75 7.88 -23.70
C ALA A 262 0.67 8.47 -23.73
N LYS A 263 0.88 9.61 -23.06
CA LYS A 263 2.17 10.31 -23.03
C LYS A 263 3.26 9.45 -22.39
N VAL A 264 3.01 8.91 -21.20
CA VAL A 264 3.99 8.10 -20.47
C VAL A 264 4.28 6.79 -21.21
N ARG A 265 3.27 6.12 -21.77
CA ARG A 265 3.45 4.89 -22.54
C ARG A 265 4.21 5.12 -23.85
N LYS A 266 3.92 6.21 -24.58
CA LYS A 266 4.68 6.57 -25.79
C LYS A 266 6.16 6.82 -25.47
N GLU A 267 6.44 7.53 -24.37
CA GLU A 267 7.81 7.76 -23.93
C GLU A 267 8.50 6.46 -23.48
N ALA A 268 7.81 5.59 -22.78
CA ALA A 268 8.33 4.29 -22.39
C ALA A 268 8.66 3.42 -23.61
N ILE A 269 7.76 3.32 -24.59
CA ILE A 269 7.98 2.57 -25.83
C ILE A 269 9.19 3.14 -26.58
N ARG A 270 9.32 4.47 -26.71
CA ARG A 270 10.44 5.12 -27.42
C ARG A 270 11.80 4.76 -26.80
N ARG A 271 11.83 4.46 -25.50
CA ARG A 271 13.05 4.12 -24.75
C ARG A 271 13.22 2.62 -24.53
N ASP A 272 12.40 1.79 -25.17
CA ASP A 272 12.36 0.34 -24.92
C ASP A 272 12.14 0.00 -23.45
N LEU A 273 11.15 0.63 -22.79
CA LEU A 273 10.82 0.44 -21.38
C LEU A 273 9.44 -0.16 -21.21
N LYS A 274 9.25 -0.88 -20.11
CA LYS A 274 7.95 -1.35 -19.63
C LYS A 274 7.36 -0.34 -18.63
N TYR A 275 6.14 0.12 -18.88
CA TYR A 275 5.37 0.92 -17.91
C TYR A 275 4.18 0.11 -17.42
N ALA A 276 4.01 -0.02 -16.11
CA ALA A 276 2.86 -0.62 -15.48
C ALA A 276 2.33 0.27 -14.34
N PHE A 277 1.01 0.45 -14.30
CA PHE A 277 0.34 1.02 -13.15
C PHE A 277 -0.10 -0.10 -12.21
N LEU A 278 0.34 -0.03 -10.97
CA LEU A 278 -0.04 -0.99 -9.94
C LEU A 278 -1.13 -0.40 -9.05
N PHE A 279 -2.30 -1.01 -9.08
CA PHE A 279 -3.31 -0.90 -8.04
C PHE A 279 -3.27 -2.21 -7.25
N MET A 280 -2.77 -2.15 -6.03
CA MET A 280 -2.50 -3.34 -5.21
C MET A 280 -3.82 -4.05 -4.86
N ARG A 281 -3.81 -5.37 -4.91
CA ARG A 281 -4.93 -6.23 -4.54
C ARG A 281 -4.67 -6.96 -3.22
N ALA A 282 -5.74 -7.28 -2.51
CA ALA A 282 -5.73 -8.16 -1.36
C ALA A 282 -5.19 -9.55 -1.72
N ASN A 283 -4.39 -10.17 -0.86
CA ASN A 283 -3.87 -11.51 -1.08
C ASN A 283 -3.27 -12.11 0.20
N GLY A 284 -3.98 -13.01 0.86
CA GLY A 284 -3.54 -13.68 2.09
C GLY A 284 -2.33 -14.59 1.89
N LEU A 285 -2.17 -15.21 0.69
CA LEU A 285 -1.00 -16.05 0.42
C LEU A 285 0.28 -15.22 0.39
N GLN A 286 0.23 -14.02 -0.21
CA GLN A 286 1.37 -13.09 -0.18
C GLN A 286 1.64 -12.60 1.23
N LEU A 287 0.60 -12.25 1.99
CA LEU A 287 0.76 -11.88 3.40
C LEU A 287 1.44 -12.99 4.21
N ARG A 288 1.13 -14.28 3.98
CA ARG A 288 1.84 -15.41 4.62
C ARG A 288 3.33 -15.46 4.26
N GLN A 289 3.71 -15.10 3.03
CA GLN A 289 5.13 -14.97 2.68
C GLN A 289 5.76 -13.81 3.45
N LEU A 290 5.04 -12.69 3.58
CA LEU A 290 5.50 -11.55 4.35
C LEU A 290 5.61 -11.87 5.85
N THR A 291 4.67 -12.66 6.43
CA THR A 291 4.77 -13.17 7.81
C THR A 291 6.10 -13.86 8.03
N ARG A 292 6.49 -14.79 7.14
CA ARG A 292 7.77 -15.51 7.25
C ARG A 292 8.97 -14.57 7.21
N LEU A 293 9.00 -13.63 6.25
CA LEU A 293 10.11 -12.67 6.16
C LEU A 293 10.23 -11.77 7.40
N VAL A 294 9.10 -11.48 8.04
CA VAL A 294 9.11 -10.71 9.30
C VAL A 294 9.58 -11.58 10.47
N GLU A 295 9.11 -12.82 10.58
CA GLU A 295 9.49 -13.74 11.64
C GLU A 295 10.97 -14.12 11.55
N ASP A 296 11.51 -14.24 10.33
CA ASP A 296 12.93 -14.46 10.05
C ASP A 296 13.80 -13.20 10.28
N GLY A 297 13.18 -12.07 10.66
CA GLY A 297 13.89 -10.81 10.92
C GLY A 297 14.41 -10.10 9.67
N VAL A 298 14.02 -10.55 8.47
CA VAL A 298 14.42 -9.97 7.19
C VAL A 298 13.75 -8.60 6.98
N ILE A 299 12.48 -8.49 7.36
CA ILE A 299 11.69 -7.27 7.26
C ILE A 299 11.23 -6.85 8.65
N ARG A 300 11.42 -5.58 8.97
CA ARG A 300 10.95 -4.96 10.21
C ARG A 300 9.99 -3.83 9.88
N PRO A 301 8.85 -3.73 10.60
CA PRO A 301 7.94 -2.60 10.44
C PRO A 301 8.65 -1.29 10.82
N VAL A 302 8.41 -0.25 10.03
CA VAL A 302 8.83 1.12 10.36
C VAL A 302 7.58 1.90 10.71
N MET A 303 7.37 2.12 12.00
CA MET A 303 6.23 2.89 12.50
C MET A 303 6.67 4.30 12.91
N ASP A 304 5.84 5.29 12.59
CA ASP A 304 6.04 6.69 12.98
C ASP A 304 5.25 6.99 14.26
N ARG A 305 3.94 6.79 14.21
CA ARG A 305 3.02 7.13 15.31
C ARG A 305 1.89 6.13 15.43
N VAL A 306 1.46 5.95 16.68
CA VAL A 306 0.21 5.27 17.03
C VAL A 306 -0.73 6.32 17.63
N PHE A 307 -1.96 6.39 17.10
CA PHE A 307 -3.04 7.24 17.58
C PHE A 307 -4.11 6.41 18.29
N SER A 308 -4.87 6.98 19.19
CA SER A 308 -6.05 6.32 19.74
C SER A 308 -7.18 6.26 18.70
N PHE A 309 -8.18 5.42 18.96
CA PHE A 309 -9.34 5.30 18.06
C PHE A 309 -10.04 6.64 17.85
N GLU A 310 -10.23 7.43 18.90
CA GLU A 310 -10.88 8.74 18.86
C GLU A 310 -10.10 9.74 17.98
N GLN A 311 -8.80 9.54 17.82
CA GLN A 311 -7.91 10.39 17.02
C GLN A 311 -7.77 9.92 15.56
N THR A 312 -8.66 9.05 15.07
CA THR A 312 -8.57 8.53 13.68
C THR A 312 -8.52 9.66 12.64
N ASN A 313 -9.29 10.74 12.80
CA ASN A 313 -9.25 11.89 11.88
C ASN A 313 -7.90 12.61 11.91
N GLU A 314 -7.30 12.76 13.09
CA GLU A 314 -5.98 13.34 13.25
C GLU A 314 -4.90 12.48 12.58
N ALA A 315 -5.01 11.15 12.73
CA ALA A 315 -4.11 10.21 12.09
C ALA A 315 -4.16 10.30 10.56
N VAL A 316 -5.37 10.38 9.97
CA VAL A 316 -5.54 10.59 8.52
C VAL A 316 -4.98 11.92 8.08
N SER A 317 -5.28 13.01 8.79
CA SER A 317 -4.74 14.34 8.49
C SER A 317 -3.22 14.37 8.60
N TYR A 318 -2.63 13.66 9.56
CA TYR A 318 -1.19 13.57 9.69
C TYR A 318 -0.54 12.87 8.48
N VAL A 319 -1.12 11.78 8.00
CA VAL A 319 -0.64 11.09 6.77
C VAL A 319 -0.76 11.99 5.54
N GLU A 320 -1.81 12.81 5.43
CA GLU A 320 -2.01 13.79 4.34
C GLU A 320 -0.87 14.83 4.28
N THR A 321 -0.20 15.12 5.39
CA THR A 321 0.95 16.05 5.38
C THR A 321 2.15 15.53 4.60
N GLY A 322 2.22 14.23 4.31
CA GLY A 322 3.36 13.57 3.66
C GLY A 322 4.64 13.54 4.51
N ARG A 323 4.55 13.81 5.82
CA ARG A 323 5.70 13.89 6.74
C ARG A 323 5.94 12.60 7.52
N ALA A 324 5.04 11.65 7.46
CA ALA A 324 5.15 10.38 8.18
C ALA A 324 6.40 9.59 7.74
N LYS A 325 7.10 9.02 8.73
CA LYS A 325 8.27 8.15 8.54
C LYS A 325 7.84 6.70 8.73
N GLY A 326 7.65 5.98 7.64
CA GLY A 326 7.02 4.65 7.70
C GLY A 326 5.51 4.74 7.81
N LYS A 327 4.93 4.04 8.77
CA LYS A 327 3.48 3.88 8.90
C LYS A 327 2.91 4.57 10.14
N VAL A 328 1.68 5.01 9.98
CA VAL A 328 0.81 5.53 11.04
C VAL A 328 -0.27 4.48 11.31
N VAL A 329 -0.58 4.26 12.57
CA VAL A 329 -1.52 3.25 13.03
C VAL A 329 -2.50 3.86 14.01
N VAL A 330 -3.74 3.40 13.97
CA VAL A 330 -4.78 3.68 14.98
C VAL A 330 -4.95 2.43 15.83
N LYS A 331 -4.78 2.58 17.15
CA LYS A 331 -5.09 1.56 18.15
C LYS A 331 -6.57 1.63 18.49
N ILE A 332 -7.28 0.50 18.34
CA ILE A 332 -8.73 0.43 18.53
C ILE A 332 -9.06 -0.28 19.83
N LYS A 333 -8.26 -1.28 20.21
CA LYS A 333 -8.41 -2.03 21.47
C LYS A 333 -7.08 -2.14 22.23
#